data_f1171f18e4a666f09ae25439c7a7c587
#
_entry.id   f1171f18e4a666f09ae25439c7a7c587
#
_cell.length_a   1.000
_cell.length_b   1.000
_cell.length_c   1.000
_cell.angle_alpha   90.00
_cell.angle_beta   90.00
_cell.angle_gamma   90.00
#
_symmetry.space_group_name_H-M   'P 1'
#
loop_
_entity.id
_entity.type
_entity.pdbx_description
1 polymer ?
#
loop_
_entity_poly.entity_id
_entity_poly.type
_entity_poly.pdbx_seq_one_letter_code
_entity_poly.pdbx_strand_id
1 'polypeptide(L)'
;MTNFIRLLTLCRPHYKAMLLGTFLATLTVLANVGLLAISGWFLASMAAAGIAGVHMNYFTPAGTIRFLAIVRTASRYGERLVTHNATFLLLSEIRVNMFATLSKLNNVDLAMSRSADLVNRLQNDVDALDKFYLNILLPMLVALLSVPIIMVFMVAYNANVALICFIGILLIGVVLPALLSAKLNKNSHKETQLSAQLRSELSDTLTGLRELSIYQARAGQISKCNELNEQYNQQLFSRHKALANSDGLSLLVVQLAMLGAIVTIVPLVYSGAMVNVELAMLSLFVLASFESVLLLPNAFIELPNVLKAAERLFTLEDKVTAQEANSAKLIEIQFDKNNTTLALNNIAYKYQEHTALTNISFTLKAQQKVAIVGRSGSGKSTLVNLLTGLWPVQQGSIRLSDENNAEDLHALSSNTRANVINILAQQHHIFDGTLSENLRYAKPSATKEEMLEAISLAQLAPWFNALQDGLKTRLGTGGRSVSQGQSRRIAIAQALLQNPAILVLDEPTEGLDNQSKQTVMKAIMQVMSNASVLTITHDPALLAQMDNIIWLENGSLIAQGTHKALSEKYTDYVALTTRF
;
A
#
# COMPACT_ATOMS: atom_id res chain seq x y z
N MET A 1 8.58 13.37 -15.09
CA MET A 1 8.90 12.55 -16.28
C MET A 1 9.32 11.12 -15.91
N THR A 2 10.17 10.93 -14.92
CA THR A 2 10.66 9.62 -14.50
C THR A 2 9.54 8.63 -14.08
N ASN A 3 8.56 9.08 -13.29
CA ASN A 3 7.46 8.20 -12.83
C ASN A 3 6.51 7.76 -13.96
N PHE A 4 6.27 8.62 -14.96
CA PHE A 4 5.48 8.25 -16.13
C PHE A 4 6.17 7.15 -16.95
N ILE A 5 7.49 7.25 -17.15
CA ILE A 5 8.27 6.24 -17.86
C ILE A 5 8.29 4.93 -17.09
N ARG A 6 8.45 4.97 -15.74
CA ARG A 6 8.36 3.77 -14.90
C ARG A 6 6.99 3.09 -15.00
N LEU A 7 5.89 3.86 -15.03
CA LEU A 7 4.55 3.31 -15.27
C LEU A 7 4.44 2.62 -16.63
N LEU A 8 5.02 3.20 -17.69
CA LEU A 8 5.06 2.54 -19.01
C LEU A 8 5.86 1.23 -18.98
N THR A 9 6.94 1.17 -18.20
CA THR A 9 7.70 -0.10 -18.06
C THR A 9 6.90 -1.18 -17.34
N LEU A 10 6.06 -0.83 -16.37
CA LEU A 10 5.13 -1.77 -15.74
C LEU A 10 4.09 -2.35 -16.72
N CYS A 11 3.70 -1.58 -17.73
CA CYS A 11 2.79 -2.06 -18.78
C CYS A 11 3.45 -3.05 -19.77
N ARG A 12 4.78 -3.17 -19.77
CA ARG A 12 5.54 -3.96 -20.75
C ARG A 12 5.14 -5.43 -20.82
N PRO A 13 4.84 -6.17 -19.75
CA PRO A 13 4.41 -7.58 -19.87
C PRO A 13 3.12 -7.75 -20.67
N HIS A 14 2.21 -6.78 -20.61
CA HIS A 14 0.87 -6.83 -21.22
C HIS A 14 0.72 -5.98 -22.49
N TYR A 15 1.84 -5.51 -23.09
CA TYR A 15 1.82 -4.58 -24.23
C TYR A 15 1.02 -5.09 -25.44
N LYS A 16 1.01 -6.42 -25.71
CA LYS A 16 0.26 -6.99 -26.84
C LYS A 16 -1.25 -6.80 -26.68
N ALA A 17 -1.77 -7.07 -25.50
CA ALA A 17 -3.18 -6.85 -25.20
C ALA A 17 -3.53 -5.37 -25.22
N MET A 18 -2.65 -4.51 -24.68
CA MET A 18 -2.84 -3.05 -24.70
C MET A 18 -2.82 -2.47 -26.11
N LEU A 19 -1.92 -2.93 -26.99
CA LEU A 19 -1.90 -2.53 -28.40
C LEU A 19 -3.15 -3.00 -29.14
N LEU A 20 -3.58 -4.25 -28.92
CA LEU A 20 -4.83 -4.75 -29.50
C LEU A 20 -6.04 -3.92 -29.04
N GLY A 21 -6.10 -3.61 -27.73
CA GLY A 21 -7.15 -2.74 -27.16
C GLY A 21 -7.14 -1.34 -27.79
N THR A 22 -5.96 -0.73 -27.96
CA THR A 22 -5.81 0.56 -28.62
C THR A 22 -6.23 0.51 -30.09
N PHE A 23 -5.86 -0.54 -30.81
CA PHE A 23 -6.30 -0.75 -32.20
C PHE A 23 -7.83 -0.87 -32.30
N LEU A 24 -8.45 -1.68 -31.45
CA LEU A 24 -9.91 -1.84 -31.40
C LEU A 24 -10.64 -0.54 -31.03
N ALA A 25 -10.09 0.22 -30.09
CA ALA A 25 -10.63 1.52 -29.71
C ALA A 25 -10.56 2.53 -30.87
N THR A 26 -9.41 2.59 -31.55
CA THR A 26 -9.23 3.44 -32.74
C THR A 26 -10.18 3.03 -33.86
N LEU A 27 -10.31 1.72 -34.11
CA LEU A 27 -11.25 1.18 -35.09
C LEU A 27 -12.70 1.54 -34.75
N THR A 28 -13.07 1.52 -33.47
CA THR A 28 -14.40 1.93 -32.99
C THR A 28 -14.69 3.38 -33.32
N VAL A 29 -13.75 4.30 -33.05
CA VAL A 29 -13.90 5.73 -33.35
C VAL A 29 -14.01 5.95 -34.86
N LEU A 30 -13.11 5.38 -35.66
CA LEU A 30 -13.14 5.53 -37.12
C LEU A 30 -14.41 4.94 -37.73
N ALA A 31 -14.88 3.77 -37.24
CA ALA A 31 -16.13 3.18 -37.70
C ALA A 31 -17.34 4.06 -37.36
N ASN A 32 -17.34 4.73 -36.20
CA ASN A 32 -18.40 5.65 -35.81
C ASN A 32 -18.41 6.92 -36.67
N VAL A 33 -17.23 7.49 -36.93
CA VAL A 33 -17.08 8.65 -37.81
C VAL A 33 -17.54 8.31 -39.22
N GLY A 34 -17.08 7.19 -39.78
CA GLY A 34 -17.49 6.72 -41.09
C GLY A 34 -18.99 6.40 -41.18
N LEU A 35 -19.56 5.79 -40.15
CA LEU A 35 -21.00 5.49 -40.08
C LEU A 35 -21.85 6.75 -40.15
N LEU A 36 -21.52 7.78 -39.34
CA LEU A 36 -22.28 9.04 -39.34
C LEU A 36 -22.10 9.81 -40.64
N ALA A 37 -20.89 9.86 -41.22
CA ALA A 37 -20.63 10.47 -42.49
C ALA A 37 -21.44 9.84 -43.64
N ILE A 38 -21.36 8.51 -43.79
CA ILE A 38 -22.07 7.78 -44.82
C ILE A 38 -23.58 7.86 -44.61
N SER A 39 -24.07 7.85 -43.36
CA SER A 39 -25.49 8.02 -43.06
C SER A 39 -26.01 9.41 -43.51
N GLY A 40 -25.24 10.47 -43.23
CA GLY A 40 -25.55 11.82 -43.69
C GLY A 40 -25.57 11.96 -45.22
N TRP A 41 -24.53 11.41 -45.86
CA TRP A 41 -24.44 11.36 -47.32
C TRP A 41 -25.64 10.59 -47.93
N PHE A 42 -25.96 9.43 -47.36
CA PHE A 42 -27.04 8.56 -47.87
C PHE A 42 -28.42 9.22 -47.76
N LEU A 43 -28.74 9.81 -46.59
CA LEU A 43 -30.01 10.51 -46.39
C LEU A 43 -30.16 11.71 -47.36
N ALA A 44 -29.12 12.51 -47.51
CA ALA A 44 -29.12 13.65 -48.41
C ALA A 44 -29.19 13.19 -49.89
N SER A 45 -28.49 12.11 -50.25
CA SER A 45 -28.54 11.55 -51.62
C SER A 45 -29.93 10.99 -51.96
N MET A 46 -30.60 10.32 -51.01
CA MET A 46 -31.98 9.84 -51.21
C MET A 46 -32.96 11.01 -51.41
N ALA A 47 -32.84 12.07 -50.63
CA ALA A 47 -33.66 13.25 -50.76
C ALA A 47 -33.45 13.93 -52.14
N ALA A 48 -32.19 14.09 -52.56
CA ALA A 48 -31.84 14.67 -53.86
C ALA A 48 -32.35 13.81 -55.03
N ALA A 49 -32.21 12.49 -54.98
CA ALA A 49 -32.72 11.57 -55.99
C ALA A 49 -34.27 11.61 -56.09
N GLY A 50 -34.95 11.70 -54.93
CA GLY A 50 -36.42 11.83 -54.89
C GLY A 50 -36.90 13.12 -55.54
N ILE A 51 -36.22 14.25 -55.31
CA ILE A 51 -36.54 15.54 -55.94
C ILE A 51 -36.30 15.46 -57.46
N ALA A 52 -35.21 14.82 -57.86
CA ALA A 52 -34.83 14.70 -59.28
C ALA A 52 -35.62 13.60 -60.03
N GLY A 53 -36.40 12.78 -59.34
CA GLY A 53 -37.16 11.64 -59.94
C GLY A 53 -36.22 10.52 -60.49
N VAL A 54 -34.98 10.41 -59.97
CA VAL A 54 -33.98 9.45 -60.44
C VAL A 54 -33.87 8.28 -59.49
N HIS A 55 -33.72 7.06 -60.04
CA HIS A 55 -33.48 5.87 -59.24
C HIS A 55 -32.09 5.89 -58.64
N MET A 56 -31.98 5.69 -57.31
CA MET A 56 -30.73 5.57 -56.60
C MET A 56 -30.53 4.13 -56.10
N ASN A 57 -29.28 3.64 -56.18
CA ASN A 57 -28.91 2.38 -55.57
C ASN A 57 -28.80 2.56 -54.03
N TYR A 58 -29.78 2.06 -53.32
CA TYR A 58 -29.82 2.12 -51.84
C TYR A 58 -29.17 0.91 -51.17
N PHE A 59 -28.90 -0.20 -51.87
CA PHE A 59 -28.35 -1.43 -51.31
C PHE A 59 -26.90 -1.23 -50.82
N THR A 60 -26.05 -0.63 -51.64
CA THR A 60 -24.64 -0.46 -51.29
C THR A 60 -24.44 0.45 -50.08
N PRO A 61 -25.02 1.67 -49.98
CA PRO A 61 -24.87 2.50 -48.78
C PRO A 61 -25.49 1.88 -47.54
N ALA A 62 -26.67 1.25 -47.64
CA ALA A 62 -27.32 0.57 -46.52
C ALA A 62 -26.48 -0.62 -46.05
N GLY A 63 -25.86 -1.39 -46.95
CA GLY A 63 -24.92 -2.44 -46.63
C GLY A 63 -23.67 -1.92 -45.87
N THR A 64 -23.10 -0.82 -46.34
CA THR A 64 -21.93 -0.18 -45.71
C THR A 64 -22.24 0.36 -44.32
N ILE A 65 -23.41 1.01 -44.13
CA ILE A 65 -23.88 1.50 -42.83
C ILE A 65 -24.03 0.32 -41.84
N ARG A 66 -24.67 -0.80 -42.27
CA ARG A 66 -24.81 -2.00 -41.47
C ARG A 66 -23.45 -2.59 -41.09
N PHE A 67 -22.53 -2.70 -42.05
CA PHE A 67 -21.17 -3.19 -41.83
C PHE A 67 -20.43 -2.34 -40.79
N LEU A 68 -20.42 -0.99 -40.96
CA LEU A 68 -19.78 -0.12 -40.00
C LEU A 68 -20.43 -0.15 -38.62
N ALA A 69 -21.75 -0.31 -38.51
CA ALA A 69 -22.44 -0.48 -37.24
C ALA A 69 -22.04 -1.75 -36.53
N ILE A 70 -21.89 -2.87 -37.27
CA ILE A 70 -21.39 -4.15 -36.73
C ILE A 70 -19.94 -4.00 -36.28
N VAL A 71 -19.08 -3.43 -37.12
CA VAL A 71 -17.65 -3.19 -36.78
C VAL A 71 -17.54 -2.35 -35.53
N ARG A 72 -18.27 -1.21 -35.46
CA ARG A 72 -18.27 -0.34 -34.28
C ARG A 72 -18.67 -1.09 -32.99
N THR A 73 -19.72 -1.88 -33.06
CA THR A 73 -20.24 -2.61 -31.89
C THR A 73 -19.30 -3.74 -31.47
N ALA A 74 -18.83 -4.53 -32.43
CA ALA A 74 -17.91 -5.65 -32.18
C ALA A 74 -16.56 -5.17 -31.67
N SER A 75 -15.99 -4.10 -32.30
CA SER A 75 -14.70 -3.54 -31.84
C SER A 75 -14.83 -2.88 -30.47
N ARG A 76 -15.94 -2.19 -30.14
CA ARG A 76 -16.18 -1.62 -28.82
C ARG A 76 -16.32 -2.71 -27.74
N TYR A 77 -17.00 -3.80 -28.05
CA TYR A 77 -17.09 -4.93 -27.13
C TYR A 77 -15.73 -5.60 -26.93
N GLY A 78 -15.01 -5.89 -28.02
CA GLY A 78 -13.67 -6.47 -27.98
C GLY A 78 -12.66 -5.56 -27.27
N GLU A 79 -12.72 -4.25 -27.53
CA GLU A 79 -11.89 -3.25 -26.84
C GLU A 79 -12.09 -3.33 -25.32
N ARG A 80 -13.34 -3.25 -24.84
CA ARG A 80 -13.63 -3.33 -23.41
C ARG A 80 -13.13 -4.63 -22.79
N LEU A 81 -13.37 -5.77 -23.43
CA LEU A 81 -12.94 -7.06 -22.93
C LEU A 81 -11.42 -7.14 -22.80
N VAL A 82 -10.70 -6.73 -23.86
CA VAL A 82 -9.22 -6.82 -23.91
C VAL A 82 -8.57 -5.82 -22.97
N THR A 83 -9.06 -4.56 -22.95
CA THR A 83 -8.47 -3.51 -22.11
C THR A 83 -8.68 -3.75 -20.64
N HIS A 84 -9.88 -4.15 -20.22
CA HIS A 84 -10.16 -4.48 -18.81
C HIS A 84 -9.39 -5.71 -18.36
N ASN A 85 -9.31 -6.77 -19.19
CA ASN A 85 -8.50 -7.95 -18.86
C ASN A 85 -7.02 -7.59 -18.68
N ALA A 86 -6.45 -6.79 -19.60
CA ALA A 86 -5.07 -6.34 -19.49
C ALA A 86 -4.82 -5.52 -18.22
N THR A 87 -5.76 -4.64 -17.87
CA THR A 87 -5.67 -3.81 -16.66
C THR A 87 -5.77 -4.65 -15.39
N PHE A 88 -6.68 -5.61 -15.30
CA PHE A 88 -6.81 -6.47 -14.11
C PHE A 88 -5.57 -7.35 -13.90
N LEU A 89 -4.97 -7.88 -14.98
CA LEU A 89 -3.72 -8.62 -14.89
C LEU A 89 -2.58 -7.73 -14.38
N LEU A 90 -2.46 -6.51 -14.92
CA LEU A 90 -1.48 -5.52 -14.46
C LEU A 90 -1.66 -5.18 -12.98
N LEU A 91 -2.89 -4.90 -12.54
CA LEU A 91 -3.18 -4.59 -11.13
C LEU A 91 -2.86 -5.76 -10.21
N SER A 92 -3.18 -6.99 -10.63
CA SER A 92 -2.83 -8.19 -9.87
C SER A 92 -1.32 -8.30 -9.67
N GLU A 93 -0.55 -8.09 -10.72
CA GLU A 93 0.92 -8.12 -10.67
C GLU A 93 1.48 -7.01 -9.79
N ILE A 94 0.97 -5.78 -9.91
CA ILE A 94 1.38 -4.65 -9.06
C ILE A 94 1.08 -4.95 -7.59
N ARG A 95 -0.10 -5.51 -7.26
CA ARG A 95 -0.45 -5.86 -5.86
C ARG A 95 0.49 -6.91 -5.28
N VAL A 96 0.80 -7.96 -6.04
CA VAL A 96 1.74 -9.01 -5.60
C VAL A 96 3.14 -8.43 -5.38
N ASN A 97 3.65 -7.65 -6.33
CA ASN A 97 4.96 -7.03 -6.23
C ASN A 97 5.03 -6.04 -5.07
N MET A 98 3.96 -5.26 -4.86
CA MET A 98 3.87 -4.31 -3.75
C MET A 98 3.84 -5.01 -2.39
N PHE A 99 3.10 -6.11 -2.26
CA PHE A 99 3.10 -6.93 -1.05
C PHE A 99 4.49 -7.52 -0.79
N ALA A 100 5.15 -8.05 -1.81
CA ALA A 100 6.52 -8.55 -1.72
C ALA A 100 7.50 -7.44 -1.30
N THR A 101 7.34 -6.22 -1.81
CA THR A 101 8.13 -5.04 -1.42
C THR A 101 7.89 -4.68 0.04
N LEU A 102 6.63 -4.61 0.48
CA LEU A 102 6.29 -4.30 1.87
C LEU A 102 6.82 -5.35 2.86
N SER A 103 6.82 -6.63 2.47
CA SER A 103 7.36 -7.70 3.31
C SER A 103 8.88 -7.64 3.51
N LYS A 104 9.58 -6.91 2.65
CA LYS A 104 11.03 -6.68 2.72
C LYS A 104 11.42 -5.36 3.40
N LEU A 105 10.44 -4.51 3.72
CA LEU A 105 10.70 -3.26 4.43
C LEU A 105 11.32 -3.54 5.79
N ASN A 106 12.27 -2.70 6.18
CA ASN A 106 12.87 -2.75 7.50
C ASN A 106 11.81 -2.51 8.58
N ASN A 107 11.90 -3.24 9.68
CA ASN A 107 10.95 -3.14 10.80
C ASN A 107 10.90 -1.75 11.45
N VAL A 108 11.95 -0.94 11.34
CA VAL A 108 11.93 0.48 11.77
C VAL A 108 10.95 1.28 10.93
N ASP A 109 11.01 1.14 9.60
CA ASP A 109 10.10 1.81 8.68
C ASP A 109 8.65 1.33 8.89
N LEU A 110 8.45 0.03 9.16
CA LEU A 110 7.14 -0.54 9.49
C LEU A 110 6.60 -0.02 10.83
N ALA A 111 7.43 0.06 11.88
CA ALA A 111 7.06 0.56 13.19
C ALA A 111 6.74 2.06 13.19
N MET A 112 7.45 2.84 12.36
CA MET A 112 7.20 4.27 12.17
C MET A 112 5.99 4.55 11.27
N SER A 113 5.58 3.59 10.45
CA SER A 113 4.42 3.70 9.56
C SER A 113 3.16 3.26 10.29
N ARG A 114 2.09 4.03 10.19
CA ARG A 114 0.78 3.57 10.69
C ARG A 114 0.31 2.41 9.81
N SER A 115 -0.07 1.28 10.40
CA SER A 115 -0.57 0.10 9.67
C SER A 115 -1.70 0.45 8.69
N ALA A 116 -2.58 1.36 9.08
CA ALA A 116 -3.65 1.87 8.23
C ALA A 116 -3.12 2.60 6.97
N ASP A 117 -1.97 3.29 7.04
CA ASP A 117 -1.37 3.97 5.89
C ASP A 117 -0.80 2.95 4.88
N LEU A 118 -0.17 1.89 5.36
CA LEU A 118 0.35 0.82 4.50
C LEU A 118 -0.76 0.05 3.78
N VAL A 119 -1.85 -0.26 4.48
CA VAL A 119 -3.04 -0.90 3.88
C VAL A 119 -3.69 0.05 2.86
N ASN A 120 -3.80 1.34 3.17
CA ASN A 120 -4.31 2.35 2.24
C ASN A 120 -3.46 2.46 0.96
N ARG A 121 -2.14 2.35 1.06
CA ARG A 121 -1.24 2.35 -0.12
C ARG A 121 -1.47 1.12 -0.99
N LEU A 122 -1.61 -0.07 -0.38
CA LEU A 122 -1.91 -1.31 -1.10
C LEU A 122 -3.26 -1.27 -1.85
N GLN A 123 -4.26 -0.62 -1.28
CA GLN A 123 -5.59 -0.54 -1.87
C GLN A 123 -5.75 0.69 -2.76
N ASN A 124 -5.71 1.88 -2.19
CA ASN A 124 -6.09 3.10 -2.89
C ASN A 124 -5.04 3.57 -3.91
N ASP A 125 -3.74 3.41 -3.64
CA ASP A 125 -2.72 3.86 -4.58
C ASP A 125 -2.60 2.88 -5.76
N VAL A 126 -2.76 1.57 -5.51
CA VAL A 126 -2.83 0.59 -6.60
C VAL A 126 -4.10 0.77 -7.44
N ASP A 127 -5.27 0.99 -6.80
CA ASP A 127 -6.52 1.27 -7.52
C ASP A 127 -6.47 2.59 -8.31
N ALA A 128 -5.67 3.58 -7.87
CA ALA A 128 -5.44 4.78 -8.68
C ALA A 128 -4.68 4.48 -9.97
N LEU A 129 -3.84 3.44 -10.00
CA LEU A 129 -3.11 3.04 -11.21
C LEU A 129 -3.99 2.33 -12.24
N ASP A 130 -5.17 1.82 -11.86
CA ASP A 130 -6.19 1.30 -12.79
C ASP A 130 -6.52 2.34 -13.88
N LYS A 131 -6.63 3.60 -13.46
CA LYS A 131 -6.95 4.72 -14.36
C LYS A 131 -5.84 5.06 -15.36
N PHE A 132 -4.60 4.60 -15.12
CA PHE A 132 -3.45 4.97 -15.95
C PHE A 132 -3.63 4.51 -17.40
N TYR A 133 -3.95 3.22 -17.59
CA TYR A 133 -4.13 2.70 -18.94
C TYR A 133 -5.48 3.11 -19.55
N LEU A 134 -6.59 2.82 -18.84
CA LEU A 134 -7.94 3.01 -19.38
C LEU A 134 -8.32 4.48 -19.60
N ASN A 135 -8.01 5.34 -18.61
CA ASN A 135 -8.51 6.70 -18.61
C ASN A 135 -7.48 7.73 -19.10
N ILE A 136 -6.19 7.37 -19.18
CA ILE A 136 -5.12 8.30 -19.58
C ILE A 136 -4.45 7.82 -20.86
N LEU A 137 -3.79 6.67 -20.83
CA LEU A 137 -2.95 6.21 -21.94
C LEU A 137 -3.78 5.86 -23.17
N LEU A 138 -4.87 5.11 -23.01
CA LEU A 138 -5.74 4.67 -24.11
C LEU A 138 -6.37 5.85 -24.86
N PRO A 139 -7.03 6.85 -24.21
CA PRO A 139 -7.54 8.03 -24.92
C PRO A 139 -6.46 8.83 -25.64
N MET A 140 -5.26 8.97 -25.04
CA MET A 140 -4.14 9.68 -25.68
C MET A 140 -3.67 8.95 -26.95
N LEU A 141 -3.54 7.62 -26.91
CA LEU A 141 -3.13 6.82 -28.06
C LEU A 141 -4.20 6.80 -29.16
N VAL A 142 -5.48 6.68 -28.78
CA VAL A 142 -6.61 6.74 -29.72
C VAL A 142 -6.65 8.09 -30.42
N ALA A 143 -6.51 9.19 -29.71
CA ALA A 143 -6.46 10.53 -30.31
C ALA A 143 -5.24 10.67 -31.25
N LEU A 144 -4.06 10.21 -30.83
CA LEU A 144 -2.83 10.25 -31.61
C LEU A 144 -2.96 9.49 -32.95
N LEU A 145 -3.70 8.38 -32.97
CA LEU A 145 -3.87 7.55 -34.17
C LEU A 145 -5.05 8.00 -35.03
N SER A 146 -6.19 8.37 -34.43
CA SER A 146 -7.41 8.69 -35.18
C SER A 146 -7.40 10.10 -35.73
N VAL A 147 -6.89 11.10 -35.01
CA VAL A 147 -6.91 12.51 -35.49
C VAL A 147 -6.17 12.71 -36.83
N PRO A 148 -4.95 12.17 -37.05
CA PRO A 148 -4.31 12.30 -38.36
C PRO A 148 -5.12 11.68 -39.49
N ILE A 149 -5.74 10.52 -39.29
CA ILE A 149 -6.57 9.85 -40.31
C ILE A 149 -7.80 10.70 -40.63
N ILE A 150 -8.47 11.22 -39.62
CA ILE A 150 -9.62 12.12 -39.76
C ILE A 150 -9.23 13.39 -40.51
N MET A 151 -8.09 13.99 -40.15
CA MET A 151 -7.61 15.21 -40.80
C MET A 151 -7.25 15.00 -42.27
N VAL A 152 -6.56 13.92 -42.64
CA VAL A 152 -6.25 13.59 -44.04
C VAL A 152 -7.52 13.49 -44.87
N PHE A 153 -8.54 12.79 -44.34
CA PHE A 153 -9.84 12.71 -45.03
C PHE A 153 -10.49 14.09 -45.20
N MET A 154 -10.53 14.91 -44.14
CA MET A 154 -11.14 16.24 -44.23
C MET A 154 -10.46 17.18 -45.20
N VAL A 155 -9.12 17.21 -45.21
CA VAL A 155 -8.34 18.06 -46.15
C VAL A 155 -8.63 17.66 -47.59
N ALA A 156 -8.83 16.37 -47.87
CA ALA A 156 -9.17 15.89 -49.21
C ALA A 156 -10.52 16.43 -49.74
N TYR A 157 -11.48 16.73 -48.85
CA TYR A 157 -12.76 17.32 -49.20
C TYR A 157 -12.72 18.87 -49.19
N ASN A 158 -12.29 19.46 -48.06
CA ASN A 158 -12.21 20.90 -47.92
C ASN A 158 -11.22 21.34 -46.83
N ALA A 159 -10.19 22.11 -47.24
CA ALA A 159 -9.15 22.57 -46.33
C ALA A 159 -9.65 23.55 -45.25
N ASN A 160 -10.67 24.38 -45.53
CA ASN A 160 -11.21 25.32 -44.55
C ASN A 160 -12.01 24.60 -43.47
N VAL A 161 -12.81 23.60 -43.83
CA VAL A 161 -13.52 22.73 -42.88
C VAL A 161 -12.53 21.92 -42.02
N ALA A 162 -11.46 21.41 -42.65
CA ALA A 162 -10.40 20.74 -41.93
C ALA A 162 -9.71 21.65 -40.91
N LEU A 163 -9.47 22.92 -41.26
CA LEU A 163 -8.87 23.91 -40.35
C LEU A 163 -9.79 24.20 -39.14
N ILE A 164 -11.08 24.38 -39.36
CA ILE A 164 -12.08 24.60 -38.30
C ILE A 164 -12.09 23.40 -37.35
N CYS A 165 -12.13 22.18 -37.91
CA CYS A 165 -12.11 20.94 -37.11
C CYS A 165 -10.81 20.78 -36.33
N PHE A 166 -9.66 21.07 -36.95
CA PHE A 166 -8.35 21.01 -36.31
C PHE A 166 -8.23 21.98 -35.12
N ILE A 167 -8.70 23.23 -35.30
CA ILE A 167 -8.74 24.23 -34.22
C ILE A 167 -9.61 23.72 -33.06
N GLY A 168 -10.79 23.17 -33.34
CA GLY A 168 -11.66 22.60 -32.31
C GLY A 168 -11.03 21.42 -31.59
N ILE A 169 -10.41 20.49 -32.31
CA ILE A 169 -9.69 19.34 -31.74
C ILE A 169 -8.51 19.82 -30.88
N LEU A 170 -7.75 20.80 -31.32
CA LEU A 170 -6.64 21.39 -30.57
C LEU A 170 -7.15 22.06 -29.27
N LEU A 171 -8.26 22.79 -29.34
CA LEU A 171 -8.88 23.45 -28.20
C LEU A 171 -9.30 22.43 -27.14
N ILE A 172 -10.00 21.36 -27.53
CA ILE A 172 -10.49 20.32 -26.58
C ILE A 172 -9.35 19.40 -26.14
N GLY A 173 -8.46 19.00 -27.06
CA GLY A 173 -7.44 17.99 -26.78
C GLY A 173 -6.20 18.51 -26.06
N VAL A 174 -5.87 19.81 -26.20
CA VAL A 174 -4.63 20.40 -25.66
C VAL A 174 -4.89 21.63 -24.80
N VAL A 175 -5.57 22.65 -25.32
CA VAL A 175 -5.70 23.95 -24.64
C VAL A 175 -6.55 23.82 -23.39
N LEU A 176 -7.72 23.20 -23.48
CA LEU A 176 -8.65 23.04 -22.36
C LEU A 176 -8.05 22.18 -21.25
N PRO A 177 -7.44 21.01 -21.52
CA PRO A 177 -6.72 20.23 -20.51
C PRO A 177 -5.59 20.99 -19.82
N ALA A 178 -4.79 21.75 -20.59
CA ALA A 178 -3.68 22.55 -20.04
C ALA A 178 -4.17 23.62 -19.06
N LEU A 179 -5.23 24.35 -19.41
CA LEU A 179 -5.84 25.37 -18.55
C LEU A 179 -6.45 24.77 -17.29
N LEU A 180 -7.13 23.63 -17.41
CA LEU A 180 -7.76 22.94 -16.28
C LEU A 180 -6.73 22.34 -15.34
N SER A 181 -5.70 21.68 -15.86
CA SER A 181 -4.63 21.10 -15.04
C SER A 181 -3.89 22.17 -14.24
N ALA A 182 -3.59 23.32 -14.86
CA ALA A 182 -2.95 24.45 -14.18
C ALA A 182 -3.79 24.99 -13.01
N LYS A 183 -5.12 25.05 -13.18
CA LYS A 183 -6.06 25.53 -12.15
C LYS A 183 -6.28 24.51 -11.04
N LEU A 184 -6.42 23.23 -11.38
CA LEU A 184 -6.77 22.17 -10.42
C LEU A 184 -5.57 21.68 -9.64
N ASN A 185 -4.34 21.69 -10.20
CA ASN A 185 -3.14 21.26 -9.51
C ASN A 185 -2.87 22.04 -8.21
N LYS A 186 -3.19 23.33 -8.15
CA LYS A 186 -3.06 24.12 -6.93
C LYS A 186 -3.92 23.60 -5.77
N ASN A 187 -5.07 23.02 -6.07
CA ASN A 187 -6.05 22.57 -5.07
C ASN A 187 -5.96 21.06 -4.76
N SER A 188 -5.30 20.27 -5.62
CA SER A 188 -5.23 18.80 -5.45
C SER A 188 -4.48 18.37 -4.17
N HIS A 189 -3.49 19.16 -3.72
CA HIS A 189 -2.79 18.92 -2.45
C HIS A 189 -3.74 19.08 -1.26
N LYS A 190 -4.57 20.12 -1.28
CA LYS A 190 -5.53 20.41 -0.21
C LYS A 190 -6.62 19.33 -0.12
N GLU A 191 -7.14 18.87 -1.28
CA GLU A 191 -8.12 17.79 -1.36
C GLU A 191 -7.57 16.49 -0.74
N THR A 192 -6.35 16.08 -1.14
CA THR A 192 -5.68 14.88 -0.61
C THR A 192 -5.42 14.99 0.90
N GLN A 193 -4.98 16.16 1.37
CA GLN A 193 -4.71 16.41 2.78
C GLN A 193 -5.99 16.36 3.61
N LEU A 194 -7.07 17.04 3.18
CA LEU A 194 -8.36 17.01 3.87
C LEU A 194 -8.96 15.60 3.91
N SER A 195 -8.85 14.83 2.82
CA SER A 195 -9.30 13.43 2.80
C SER A 195 -8.54 12.57 3.80
N ALA A 196 -7.21 12.74 3.89
CA ALA A 196 -6.38 12.01 4.86
C ALA A 196 -6.69 12.42 6.30
N GLN A 197 -6.87 13.73 6.57
CA GLN A 197 -7.26 14.23 7.88
C GLN A 197 -8.63 13.73 8.31
N LEU A 198 -9.63 13.78 7.42
CA LEU A 198 -10.98 13.29 7.72
C LEU A 198 -10.97 11.79 8.03
N ARG A 199 -10.23 10.98 7.27
CA ARG A 199 -10.11 9.53 7.54
C ARG A 199 -9.43 9.26 8.88
N SER A 200 -8.35 9.98 9.20
CA SER A 200 -7.67 9.86 10.50
C SER A 200 -8.61 10.21 11.64
N GLU A 201 -9.32 11.34 11.54
CA GLU A 201 -10.24 11.81 12.56
C GLU A 201 -11.43 10.85 12.76
N LEU A 202 -11.98 10.31 11.66
CA LEU A 202 -13.03 9.29 11.72
C LEU A 202 -12.53 7.99 12.36
N SER A 203 -11.34 7.54 11.99
CA SER A 203 -10.73 6.33 12.59
C SER A 203 -10.50 6.53 14.09
N ASP A 204 -9.93 7.65 14.49
CA ASP A 204 -9.68 7.97 15.90
C ASP A 204 -11.01 8.10 16.69
N THR A 205 -12.04 8.71 16.06
CA THR A 205 -13.39 8.81 16.65
C THR A 205 -14.03 7.45 16.88
N LEU A 206 -13.93 6.54 15.89
CA LEU A 206 -14.50 5.19 15.99
C LEU A 206 -13.74 4.34 17.03
N THR A 207 -12.41 4.42 17.03
CA THR A 207 -11.57 3.69 17.98
C THR A 207 -11.78 4.17 19.41
N GLY A 208 -11.91 5.50 19.61
CA GLY A 208 -12.13 6.12 20.91
C GLY A 208 -13.60 6.36 21.27
N LEU A 209 -14.55 5.70 20.60
CA LEU A 209 -16.00 5.96 20.79
C LEU A 209 -16.47 5.71 22.23
N ARG A 210 -15.87 4.71 22.89
CA ARG A 210 -16.13 4.38 24.31
C ARG A 210 -15.71 5.51 25.23
N GLU A 211 -14.51 6.00 25.07
CA GLU A 211 -13.93 7.12 25.86
C GLU A 211 -14.73 8.41 25.63
N LEU A 212 -15.03 8.73 24.36
CA LEU A 212 -15.85 9.87 23.99
C LEU A 212 -17.25 9.82 24.62
N SER A 213 -17.81 8.61 24.77
CA SER A 213 -19.11 8.43 25.42
C SER A 213 -19.01 8.61 26.93
N ILE A 214 -17.95 8.10 27.58
CA ILE A 214 -17.71 8.26 29.03
C ILE A 214 -17.51 9.73 29.39
N TYR A 215 -16.71 10.46 28.60
CA TYR A 215 -16.41 11.88 28.83
C TYR A 215 -17.46 12.83 28.26
N GLN A 216 -18.55 12.33 27.66
CA GLN A 216 -19.61 13.13 27.01
C GLN A 216 -19.08 14.09 25.92
N ALA A 217 -17.92 13.75 25.31
CA ALA A 217 -17.24 14.57 24.30
C ALA A 217 -17.69 14.26 22.85
N ARG A 218 -18.66 13.35 22.68
CA ARG A 218 -19.12 12.83 21.39
C ARG A 218 -19.62 13.92 20.43
N ALA A 219 -20.41 14.88 20.97
CA ALA A 219 -20.98 15.96 20.16
C ALA A 219 -19.90 16.88 19.57
N GLY A 220 -18.90 17.24 20.36
CA GLY A 220 -17.76 18.06 19.89
C GLY A 220 -16.94 17.38 18.81
N GLN A 221 -16.67 16.08 18.96
CA GLN A 221 -15.92 15.31 17.98
C GLN A 221 -16.69 15.13 16.66
N ILE A 222 -18.01 14.87 16.72
CA ILE A 222 -18.88 14.82 15.54
C ILE A 222 -18.89 16.17 14.82
N SER A 223 -18.96 17.29 15.56
CA SER A 223 -18.92 18.63 14.96
C SER A 223 -17.62 18.88 14.20
N LYS A 224 -16.48 18.47 14.76
CA LYS A 224 -15.16 18.56 14.11
C LYS A 224 -15.08 17.72 12.84
N CYS A 225 -15.58 16.48 12.89
CA CYS A 225 -15.66 15.62 11.70
C CYS A 225 -16.55 16.23 10.61
N ASN A 226 -17.68 16.81 10.99
CA ASN A 226 -18.59 17.47 10.06
C ASN A 226 -17.95 18.70 9.40
N GLU A 227 -17.23 19.52 10.17
CA GLU A 227 -16.51 20.67 9.63
C GLU A 227 -15.45 20.25 8.59
N LEU A 228 -14.65 19.23 8.90
CA LEU A 228 -13.69 18.68 7.96
C LEU A 228 -14.36 18.09 6.71
N ASN A 229 -15.50 17.41 6.88
CA ASN A 229 -16.29 16.87 5.79
C ASN A 229 -16.86 17.97 4.89
N GLU A 230 -17.34 19.08 5.47
CA GLU A 230 -17.79 20.23 4.68
C GLU A 230 -16.66 20.86 3.87
N GLN A 231 -15.48 21.04 4.48
CA GLN A 231 -14.30 21.56 3.78
C GLN A 231 -13.88 20.63 2.64
N TYR A 232 -13.89 19.32 2.86
CA TYR A 232 -13.59 18.33 1.84
C TYR A 232 -14.63 18.35 0.70
N ASN A 233 -15.93 18.40 1.02
CA ASN A 233 -17.02 18.46 0.05
C ASN A 233 -16.95 19.74 -0.79
N GLN A 234 -16.57 20.88 -0.22
CA GLN A 234 -16.37 22.13 -0.97
C GLN A 234 -15.25 21.98 -2.02
N GLN A 235 -14.15 21.28 -1.69
CA GLN A 235 -13.09 20.99 -2.66
C GLN A 235 -13.58 20.04 -3.77
N LEU A 236 -14.29 18.97 -3.41
CA LEU A 236 -14.91 18.07 -4.38
C LEU A 236 -15.88 18.79 -5.31
N PHE A 237 -16.77 19.61 -4.74
CA PHE A 237 -17.72 20.40 -5.53
C PHE A 237 -17.00 21.34 -6.51
N SER A 238 -15.94 22.03 -6.06
CA SER A 238 -15.13 22.89 -6.93
C SER A 238 -14.49 22.13 -8.08
N ARG A 239 -13.99 20.92 -7.82
CA ARG A 239 -13.42 20.02 -8.82
C ARG A 239 -14.50 19.54 -9.82
N HIS A 240 -15.62 19.02 -9.32
CA HIS A 240 -16.72 18.56 -10.19
C HIS A 240 -17.33 19.68 -11.01
N LYS A 241 -17.44 20.89 -10.44
CA LYS A 241 -17.87 22.09 -11.19
C LYS A 241 -16.90 22.43 -12.33
N ALA A 242 -15.58 22.31 -12.10
CA ALA A 242 -14.59 22.53 -13.13
C ALA A 242 -14.70 21.47 -14.26
N LEU A 243 -14.92 20.20 -13.90
CA LEU A 243 -15.17 19.12 -14.86
C LEU A 243 -16.43 19.35 -15.67
N ALA A 244 -17.56 19.64 -15.04
CA ALA A 244 -18.82 19.91 -15.71
C ALA A 244 -18.74 21.13 -16.65
N ASN A 245 -18.03 22.17 -16.23
CA ASN A 245 -17.78 23.34 -17.10
C ASN A 245 -16.90 22.97 -18.30
N SER A 246 -15.92 22.07 -18.11
CA SER A 246 -15.09 21.56 -19.20
C SER A 246 -15.91 20.78 -20.21
N ASP A 247 -16.78 19.88 -19.74
CA ASP A 247 -17.65 19.08 -20.60
C ASP A 247 -18.62 19.99 -21.38
N GLY A 248 -19.22 20.97 -20.70
CA GLY A 248 -20.08 21.96 -21.33
C GLY A 248 -19.35 22.80 -22.38
N LEU A 249 -18.13 23.26 -22.10
CA LEU A 249 -17.30 24.02 -23.02
C LEU A 249 -16.84 23.16 -24.22
N SER A 250 -16.48 21.90 -23.96
CA SER A 250 -16.15 20.96 -25.04
C SER A 250 -17.33 20.76 -26.00
N LEU A 251 -18.54 20.56 -25.45
CA LEU A 251 -19.75 20.42 -26.24
C LEU A 251 -20.04 21.69 -27.06
N LEU A 252 -19.86 22.87 -26.47
CA LEU A 252 -20.02 24.14 -27.15
C LEU A 252 -19.04 24.27 -28.33
N VAL A 253 -17.76 23.92 -28.12
CA VAL A 253 -16.75 23.93 -29.20
C VAL A 253 -17.14 22.98 -30.34
N VAL A 254 -17.63 21.78 -30.03
CA VAL A 254 -18.11 20.79 -31.01
C VAL A 254 -19.25 21.39 -31.86
N GLN A 255 -20.25 22.01 -31.21
CA GLN A 255 -21.40 22.59 -31.89
C GLN A 255 -21.00 23.80 -32.73
N LEU A 256 -20.09 24.65 -32.23
CA LEU A 256 -19.55 25.78 -32.99
C LEU A 256 -18.72 25.33 -34.20
N ALA A 257 -17.93 24.26 -34.06
CA ALA A 257 -17.18 23.71 -35.18
C ALA A 257 -18.11 23.13 -36.26
N MET A 258 -19.19 22.43 -35.85
CA MET A 258 -20.22 21.94 -36.77
C MET A 258 -20.91 23.11 -37.49
N LEU A 259 -21.32 24.15 -36.76
CA LEU A 259 -21.94 25.35 -37.34
C LEU A 259 -20.98 26.06 -38.32
N GLY A 260 -19.70 26.22 -37.92
CA GLY A 260 -18.66 26.80 -38.77
C GLY A 260 -18.44 25.99 -40.05
N ALA A 261 -18.47 24.67 -39.98
CA ALA A 261 -18.40 23.81 -41.16
C ALA A 261 -19.61 24.05 -42.10
N ILE A 262 -20.82 24.11 -41.55
CA ILE A 262 -22.05 24.36 -42.32
C ILE A 262 -21.96 25.75 -43.03
N VAL A 263 -21.60 26.81 -42.28
CA VAL A 263 -21.44 28.17 -42.82
C VAL A 263 -20.39 28.23 -43.95
N THR A 264 -19.34 27.42 -43.84
CA THR A 264 -18.28 27.34 -44.86
C THR A 264 -18.71 26.55 -46.10
N ILE A 265 -19.50 25.47 -45.92
CA ILE A 265 -19.91 24.58 -47.01
C ILE A 265 -21.09 25.16 -47.81
N VAL A 266 -22.06 25.82 -47.17
CA VAL A 266 -23.27 26.35 -47.81
C VAL A 266 -22.96 27.25 -49.04
N PRO A 267 -22.03 28.23 -48.99
CA PRO A 267 -21.68 29.03 -50.17
C PRO A 267 -21.07 28.21 -51.32
N LEU A 268 -20.29 27.16 -50.96
CA LEU A 268 -19.65 26.27 -51.95
C LEU A 268 -20.69 25.39 -52.67
N VAL A 269 -21.72 25.00 -51.98
CA VAL A 269 -22.86 24.30 -52.58
C VAL A 269 -23.67 25.23 -53.50
N TYR A 270 -23.93 26.46 -53.07
CA TYR A 270 -24.62 27.44 -53.93
C TYR A 270 -23.83 27.82 -55.18
N SER A 271 -22.50 27.89 -55.10
CA SER A 271 -21.63 28.17 -56.28
C SER A 271 -21.42 26.93 -57.15
N GLY A 272 -21.95 25.77 -56.81
CA GLY A 272 -21.76 24.51 -57.55
C GLY A 272 -20.37 23.88 -57.40
N ALA A 273 -19.53 24.41 -56.49
CA ALA A 273 -18.19 23.89 -56.22
C ALA A 273 -18.22 22.61 -55.37
N MET A 274 -19.33 22.35 -54.64
CA MET A 274 -19.57 21.13 -53.88
C MET A 274 -20.98 20.59 -54.15
N VAL A 275 -21.16 19.29 -54.05
CA VAL A 275 -22.46 18.62 -54.24
C VAL A 275 -23.31 18.78 -52.97
N ASN A 276 -24.63 19.03 -53.14
CA ASN A 276 -25.57 19.26 -52.04
C ASN A 276 -25.53 18.15 -50.94
N VAL A 277 -25.25 16.91 -51.34
CA VAL A 277 -25.21 15.75 -50.44
C VAL A 277 -23.99 15.77 -49.51
N GLU A 278 -22.93 16.47 -49.88
CA GLU A 278 -21.69 16.57 -49.08
C GLU A 278 -21.89 17.47 -47.86
N LEU A 279 -22.87 18.38 -47.86
CA LEU A 279 -23.19 19.22 -46.70
C LEU A 279 -23.56 18.36 -45.49
N ALA A 280 -24.51 17.43 -45.66
CA ALA A 280 -24.94 16.56 -44.55
C ALA A 280 -23.83 15.58 -44.12
N MET A 281 -23.10 15.04 -45.10
CA MET A 281 -21.96 14.14 -44.85
C MET A 281 -20.90 14.81 -43.98
N LEU A 282 -20.40 15.98 -44.40
CA LEU A 282 -19.33 16.68 -43.71
C LEU A 282 -19.77 17.24 -42.35
N SER A 283 -21.02 17.71 -42.22
CA SER A 283 -21.55 18.18 -40.95
C SER A 283 -21.56 17.06 -39.90
N LEU A 284 -22.04 15.85 -40.23
CA LEU A 284 -22.03 14.70 -39.33
C LEU A 284 -20.64 14.11 -39.15
N PHE A 285 -19.78 14.19 -40.16
CA PHE A 285 -18.36 13.82 -40.02
C PHE A 285 -17.65 14.70 -39.00
N VAL A 286 -17.80 16.03 -39.07
CA VAL A 286 -17.24 16.98 -38.11
C VAL A 286 -17.75 16.66 -36.71
N LEU A 287 -19.05 16.48 -36.53
CA LEU A 287 -19.63 16.15 -35.24
C LEU A 287 -19.03 14.88 -34.64
N ALA A 288 -18.90 13.82 -35.45
CA ALA A 288 -18.37 12.53 -35.00
C ALA A 288 -16.85 12.55 -34.71
N SER A 289 -16.09 13.37 -35.46
CA SER A 289 -14.63 13.40 -35.32
C SER A 289 -14.13 13.83 -33.94
N PHE A 290 -14.92 14.61 -33.20
CA PHE A 290 -14.60 15.04 -31.85
C PHE A 290 -14.63 13.92 -30.79
N GLU A 291 -15.29 12.79 -31.09
CA GLU A 291 -15.27 11.63 -30.19
C GLU A 291 -13.82 11.19 -29.88
N SER A 292 -12.89 11.38 -30.80
CA SER A 292 -11.48 11.08 -30.66
C SER A 292 -10.76 11.85 -29.55
N VAL A 293 -11.27 13.03 -29.13
CA VAL A 293 -10.58 13.92 -28.16
C VAL A 293 -11.42 14.28 -26.94
N LEU A 294 -12.72 13.96 -26.91
CA LEU A 294 -13.62 14.33 -25.82
C LEU A 294 -13.19 13.75 -24.44
N LEU A 295 -12.46 12.65 -24.42
CA LEU A 295 -11.96 12.03 -23.19
C LEU A 295 -10.65 12.63 -22.68
N LEU A 296 -9.92 13.42 -23.49
CA LEU A 296 -8.61 13.96 -23.14
C LEU A 296 -8.64 14.93 -21.95
N PRO A 297 -9.61 15.86 -21.80
CA PRO A 297 -9.66 16.73 -20.63
C PRO A 297 -9.67 15.96 -19.32
N ASN A 298 -10.47 14.90 -19.23
CA ASN A 298 -10.52 14.03 -18.04
C ASN A 298 -9.21 13.28 -17.82
N ALA A 299 -8.57 12.78 -18.88
CA ALA A 299 -7.27 12.11 -18.81
C ALA A 299 -6.19 13.00 -18.18
N PHE A 300 -6.10 14.26 -18.59
CA PHE A 300 -5.12 15.21 -18.05
C PHE A 300 -5.40 15.63 -16.60
N ILE A 301 -6.66 15.65 -16.19
CA ILE A 301 -7.05 15.95 -14.79
C ILE A 301 -6.71 14.80 -13.84
N GLU A 302 -6.87 13.55 -14.29
CA GLU A 302 -6.54 12.38 -13.49
C GLU A 302 -5.03 12.08 -13.45
N LEU A 303 -4.27 12.46 -14.47
CA LEU A 303 -2.84 12.18 -14.58
C LEU A 303 -2.00 12.58 -13.35
N PRO A 304 -2.15 13.79 -12.76
CA PRO A 304 -1.39 14.16 -11.57
C PRO A 304 -1.67 13.25 -10.36
N ASN A 305 -2.90 12.79 -10.19
CA ASN A 305 -3.28 11.90 -9.09
C ASN A 305 -2.63 10.52 -9.24
N VAL A 306 -2.66 9.99 -10.47
CA VAL A 306 -2.01 8.72 -10.81
C VAL A 306 -0.49 8.82 -10.64
N LEU A 307 0.14 9.91 -11.08
CA LEU A 307 1.58 10.11 -10.92
C LEU A 307 2.01 10.22 -9.45
N LYS A 308 1.20 10.84 -8.59
CA LYS A 308 1.45 10.90 -7.14
C LYS A 308 1.30 9.52 -6.46
N ALA A 309 0.28 8.75 -6.86
CA ALA A 309 0.13 7.38 -6.37
C ALA A 309 1.35 6.52 -6.76
N ALA A 310 1.76 6.61 -8.02
CA ALA A 310 2.96 5.94 -8.53
C ALA A 310 4.24 6.36 -7.79
N GLU A 311 4.40 7.67 -7.51
CA GLU A 311 5.54 8.19 -6.75
C GLU A 311 5.64 7.56 -5.35
N ARG A 312 4.50 7.48 -4.63
CA ARG A 312 4.47 6.85 -3.31
C ARG A 312 4.85 5.37 -3.36
N LEU A 313 4.37 4.63 -4.38
CA LEU A 313 4.70 3.22 -4.56
C LEU A 313 6.17 3.02 -4.93
N PHE A 314 6.67 3.78 -5.91
CA PHE A 314 8.08 3.69 -6.34
C PHE A 314 9.06 4.13 -5.27
N THR A 315 8.71 5.11 -4.43
CA THR A 315 9.54 5.51 -3.29
C THR A 315 9.74 4.36 -2.29
N LEU A 316 8.72 3.54 -2.07
CA LEU A 316 8.84 2.34 -1.23
C LEU A 316 9.73 1.28 -1.90
N GLU A 317 9.55 1.03 -3.19
CA GLU A 317 10.37 0.11 -3.97
C GLU A 317 11.85 0.53 -3.99
N ASP A 318 12.12 1.82 -4.24
CA ASP A 318 13.47 2.38 -4.24
C ASP A 318 14.14 2.27 -2.87
N LYS A 319 13.39 2.47 -1.77
CA LYS A 319 13.90 2.25 -0.40
C LYS A 319 14.32 0.81 -0.16
N VAL A 320 13.49 -0.16 -0.53
CA VAL A 320 13.80 -1.58 -0.38
C VAL A 320 15.01 -1.96 -1.22
N THR A 321 15.07 -1.52 -2.48
CA THR A 321 16.21 -1.78 -3.37
C THR A 321 17.50 -1.19 -2.82
N ALA A 322 17.45 0.02 -2.25
CA ALA A 322 18.61 0.65 -1.62
C ALA A 322 19.05 -0.11 -0.35
N GLN A 323 18.09 -0.64 0.43
CA GLN A 323 18.38 -1.48 1.60
C GLN A 323 19.03 -2.80 1.18
N GLU A 324 18.50 -3.48 0.16
CA GLU A 324 19.08 -4.73 -0.37
C GLU A 324 20.48 -4.53 -0.95
N ALA A 325 20.71 -3.43 -1.66
CA ALA A 325 22.03 -3.09 -2.21
C ALA A 325 23.08 -2.80 -1.13
N ASN A 326 22.67 -2.23 -0.01
CA ASN A 326 23.51 -1.96 1.15
C ASN A 326 23.64 -3.17 2.11
N SER A 327 22.78 -4.18 1.95
CA SER A 327 22.91 -5.42 2.71
C SER A 327 24.11 -6.19 2.18
N ALA A 328 25.19 -6.21 2.97
CA ALA A 328 26.29 -7.14 2.76
C ALA A 328 25.72 -8.57 2.63
N LYS A 329 26.40 -9.45 1.93
CA LYS A 329 26.00 -10.86 1.81
C LYS A 329 25.76 -11.41 3.21
N LEU A 330 24.48 -11.62 3.56
CA LEU A 330 24.09 -12.13 4.86
C LEU A 330 24.67 -13.55 5.03
N ILE A 331 25.27 -13.79 6.19
CA ILE A 331 25.99 -15.01 6.51
C ILE A 331 25.04 -16.00 7.16
N GLU A 332 25.01 -17.22 6.65
CA GLU A 332 24.30 -18.34 7.30
C GLU A 332 25.30 -19.18 8.07
N ILE A 333 25.18 -19.17 9.39
CA ILE A 333 26.01 -19.93 10.32
C ILE A 333 25.11 -20.59 11.36
N GLN A 334 25.50 -21.78 11.79
CA GLN A 334 24.91 -22.43 12.95
C GLN A 334 25.78 -22.18 14.18
N PHE A 335 25.20 -21.59 15.20
CA PHE A 335 25.86 -21.39 16.50
C PHE A 335 25.56 -22.55 17.43
N ASP A 336 26.54 -22.91 18.27
CA ASP A 336 26.33 -23.87 19.34
C ASP A 336 25.45 -23.24 20.42
N LYS A 337 24.27 -23.82 20.63
CA LYS A 337 23.29 -23.30 21.60
C LYS A 337 23.81 -23.20 23.02
N ASN A 338 24.70 -24.11 23.42
CA ASN A 338 25.18 -24.19 24.79
C ASN A 338 26.32 -23.20 25.09
N ASN A 339 27.02 -22.74 24.04
CA ASN A 339 28.23 -21.90 24.18
C ASN A 339 28.06 -20.51 23.55
N THR A 340 26.86 -20.14 23.09
CA THR A 340 26.60 -18.84 22.46
C THR A 340 26.62 -17.71 23.48
N THR A 341 27.43 -16.70 23.18
CA THR A 341 27.56 -15.45 23.96
C THR A 341 27.09 -14.26 23.11
N LEU A 342 26.55 -13.23 23.76
CA LEU A 342 26.10 -12.00 23.13
C LEU A 342 26.81 -10.80 23.76
N ALA A 343 27.62 -10.09 22.99
CA ALA A 343 28.37 -8.92 23.44
C ALA A 343 27.87 -7.65 22.79
N LEU A 344 27.52 -6.65 23.58
CA LEU A 344 27.19 -5.30 23.15
C LEU A 344 28.37 -4.38 23.46
N ASN A 345 28.82 -3.61 22.45
CA ASN A 345 29.94 -2.70 22.58
C ASN A 345 29.53 -1.29 22.15
N ASN A 346 29.52 -0.34 23.08
CA ASN A 346 29.28 1.08 22.87
C ASN A 346 28.03 1.40 22.06
N ILE A 347 26.91 0.71 22.34
CA ILE A 347 25.66 0.89 21.64
C ILE A 347 25.06 2.25 21.95
N ALA A 348 24.80 3.03 20.90
CA ALA A 348 23.98 4.25 20.98
C ALA A 348 22.90 4.23 19.91
N TYR A 349 21.74 4.80 20.26
CA TYR A 349 20.58 4.86 19.36
C TYR A 349 19.76 6.13 19.58
N LYS A 350 19.31 6.76 18.47
CA LYS A 350 18.48 7.98 18.50
C LYS A 350 17.23 7.78 17.65
N TYR A 351 16.10 8.26 18.18
CA TYR A 351 14.86 8.46 17.44
C TYR A 351 14.80 9.91 16.98
N GLN A 352 15.03 10.17 15.71
CA GLN A 352 15.10 11.53 15.18
C GLN A 352 16.08 12.39 16.01
N GLU A 353 15.56 13.29 16.86
CA GLU A 353 16.37 14.14 17.74
C GLU A 353 16.51 13.63 19.18
N HIS A 354 15.71 12.61 19.57
CA HIS A 354 15.71 12.09 20.94
C HIS A 354 16.68 10.91 21.09
N THR A 355 17.67 11.05 21.95
CA THR A 355 18.61 9.99 22.28
C THR A 355 17.96 8.97 23.23
N ALA A 356 17.84 7.73 22.76
CA ALA A 356 17.21 6.65 23.53
C ALA A 356 18.24 5.78 24.26
N LEU A 357 19.42 5.57 23.68
CA LEU A 357 20.52 4.80 24.29
C LEU A 357 21.84 5.54 24.08
N THR A 358 22.71 5.52 25.10
CA THR A 358 24.01 6.14 25.08
C THR A 358 25.05 5.20 25.68
N ASN A 359 26.02 4.78 24.87
CA ASN A 359 27.21 4.03 25.29
C ASN A 359 26.90 2.78 26.15
N ILE A 360 25.94 1.95 25.71
CA ILE A 360 25.59 0.71 26.40
C ILE A 360 26.58 -0.38 26.02
N SER A 361 27.27 -0.95 27.03
CA SER A 361 28.20 -2.06 26.86
C SER A 361 28.00 -3.10 27.96
N PHE A 362 27.72 -4.34 27.56
CA PHE A 362 27.68 -5.50 28.47
C PHE A 362 27.80 -6.81 27.67
N THR A 363 28.03 -7.90 28.36
CA THR A 363 28.12 -9.24 27.75
C THR A 363 27.16 -10.19 28.49
N LEU A 364 26.32 -10.89 27.72
CA LEU A 364 25.53 -12.03 28.18
C LEU A 364 26.33 -13.28 27.84
N LYS A 365 26.87 -13.93 28.89
CA LYS A 365 27.61 -15.19 28.73
C LYS A 365 26.68 -16.35 28.43
N ALA A 366 27.24 -17.44 27.88
CA ALA A 366 26.48 -18.66 27.62
C ALA A 366 25.81 -19.15 28.93
N GLN A 367 24.56 -19.60 28.81
CA GLN A 367 23.73 -20.12 29.88
C GLN A 367 23.48 -19.14 31.06
N GLN A 368 23.88 -17.86 30.93
CA GLN A 368 23.71 -16.85 31.96
C GLN A 368 22.28 -16.31 31.98
N LYS A 369 21.76 -16.04 33.18
CA LYS A 369 20.45 -15.42 33.41
C LYS A 369 20.65 -13.97 33.84
N VAL A 370 20.27 -13.03 32.99
CA VAL A 370 20.49 -11.59 33.21
C VAL A 370 19.14 -10.86 33.22
N ALA A 371 18.99 -9.93 34.18
CA ALA A 371 17.84 -9.01 34.17
C ALA A 371 18.25 -7.59 33.76
N ILE A 372 17.35 -6.92 33.08
CA ILE A 372 17.44 -5.48 32.81
C ILE A 372 16.38 -4.77 33.64
N VAL A 373 16.81 -3.80 34.44
CA VAL A 373 15.92 -2.97 35.27
C VAL A 373 16.07 -1.49 34.90
N GLY A 374 15.03 -0.71 35.07
CA GLY A 374 15.06 0.73 34.83
C GLY A 374 13.67 1.33 34.75
N ARG A 375 13.55 2.62 35.03
CA ARG A 375 12.26 3.32 34.94
C ARG A 375 11.66 3.27 33.53
N SER A 376 10.35 3.53 33.40
CA SER A 376 9.72 3.71 32.10
C SER A 376 10.46 4.82 31.33
N GLY A 377 10.73 4.59 30.03
CA GLY A 377 11.52 5.52 29.22
C GLY A 377 13.04 5.39 29.35
N SER A 378 13.60 4.46 30.14
CA SER A 378 15.05 4.26 30.27
C SER A 378 15.73 3.60 29.05
N GLY A 379 15.01 3.28 27.97
CA GLY A 379 15.57 2.68 26.76
C GLY A 379 15.49 1.15 26.67
N LYS A 380 14.84 0.46 27.62
CA LYS A 380 14.74 -1.02 27.65
C LYS A 380 14.14 -1.60 26.35
N SER A 381 13.00 -1.09 25.92
CA SER A 381 12.34 -1.59 24.68
C SER A 381 13.17 -1.30 23.44
N THR A 382 13.87 -0.16 23.40
CA THR A 382 14.82 0.14 22.33
C THR A 382 15.96 -0.87 22.28
N LEU A 383 16.54 -1.19 23.45
CA LEU A 383 17.59 -2.19 23.56
C LEU A 383 17.11 -3.57 23.09
N VAL A 384 15.90 -3.97 23.49
CA VAL A 384 15.27 -5.22 23.04
C VAL A 384 15.11 -5.26 21.52
N ASN A 385 14.64 -4.19 20.90
CA ASN A 385 14.48 -4.12 19.45
C ASN A 385 15.83 -4.20 18.70
N LEU A 386 16.91 -3.68 19.27
CA LEU A 386 18.25 -3.83 18.71
C LEU A 386 18.77 -5.26 18.85
N LEU A 387 18.50 -5.93 19.98
CA LEU A 387 18.92 -7.31 20.24
C LEU A 387 18.23 -8.33 19.32
N THR A 388 17.03 -8.03 18.81
CA THR A 388 16.38 -8.87 17.80
C THR A 388 17.07 -8.80 16.43
N GLY A 389 17.95 -7.82 16.21
CA GLY A 389 18.51 -7.51 14.90
C GLY A 389 17.48 -7.01 13.88
N LEU A 390 16.26 -6.71 14.35
CA LEU A 390 15.21 -6.11 13.52
C LEU A 390 15.45 -4.61 13.29
N TRP A 391 16.14 -3.96 14.23
CA TRP A 391 16.54 -2.57 14.14
C TRP A 391 18.05 -2.46 13.92
N PRO A 392 18.51 -1.62 12.96
CA PRO A 392 19.93 -1.46 12.72
C PRO A 392 20.59 -0.70 13.88
N VAL A 393 21.79 -1.11 14.25
CA VAL A 393 22.63 -0.38 15.20
C VAL A 393 23.15 0.88 14.53
N GLN A 394 22.94 2.04 15.14
CA GLN A 394 23.45 3.32 14.61
C GLN A 394 24.90 3.57 14.99
N GLN A 395 25.29 3.19 16.22
CA GLN A 395 26.66 3.27 16.72
C GLN A 395 26.98 2.06 17.60
N GLY A 396 28.20 1.58 17.55
CA GLY A 396 28.66 0.39 18.26
C GLY A 396 28.48 -0.88 17.47
N SER A 397 28.51 -2.03 18.13
CA SER A 397 28.30 -3.35 17.53
C SER A 397 27.65 -4.32 18.50
N ILE A 398 26.83 -5.23 17.98
CA ILE A 398 26.25 -6.36 18.71
C ILE A 398 26.82 -7.62 18.07
N ARG A 399 27.58 -8.41 18.83
CA ARG A 399 28.23 -9.60 18.33
C ARG A 399 27.70 -10.86 19.00
N LEU A 400 27.44 -11.86 18.18
CA LEU A 400 27.21 -13.24 18.61
C LEU A 400 28.50 -14.02 18.42
N SER A 401 28.91 -14.78 19.43
CA SER A 401 30.08 -15.65 19.35
C SER A 401 29.83 -16.97 20.07
N ASP A 402 30.42 -18.03 19.52
CA ASP A 402 30.62 -19.33 20.14
C ASP A 402 32.10 -19.70 20.06
N GLU A 403 32.47 -20.94 20.32
CA GLU A 403 33.88 -21.41 20.24
C GLU A 403 34.46 -21.29 18.82
N ASN A 404 33.65 -21.37 17.78
CA ASN A 404 34.06 -21.47 16.39
C ASN A 404 33.76 -20.21 15.57
N ASN A 405 32.78 -19.40 15.98
CA ASN A 405 32.26 -18.30 15.22
C ASN A 405 32.19 -17.01 16.08
N ALA A 406 32.41 -15.86 15.44
CA ALA A 406 32.26 -14.54 16.07
C ALA A 406 31.82 -13.52 15.02
N GLU A 407 30.53 -13.23 14.94
CA GLU A 407 29.95 -12.40 13.88
C GLU A 407 29.09 -11.27 14.45
N ASP A 408 28.98 -10.18 13.67
CA ASP A 408 28.03 -9.12 13.98
C ASP A 408 26.59 -9.61 13.75
N LEU A 409 25.68 -9.30 14.66
CA LEU A 409 24.28 -9.71 14.58
C LEU A 409 23.60 -9.28 13.27
N HIS A 410 23.99 -8.13 12.73
CA HIS A 410 23.42 -7.60 11.48
C HIS A 410 24.02 -8.23 10.21
N ALA A 411 25.17 -8.87 10.31
CA ALA A 411 25.75 -9.63 9.21
C ALA A 411 25.10 -11.01 9.03
N LEU A 412 24.35 -11.49 10.04
CA LEU A 412 23.71 -12.78 10.02
C LEU A 412 22.38 -12.76 9.24
N SER A 413 22.06 -13.86 8.58
CA SER A 413 20.76 -14.04 7.92
C SER A 413 19.61 -14.00 8.96
N SER A 414 18.42 -13.61 8.51
CA SER A 414 17.22 -13.58 9.37
C SER A 414 16.91 -14.95 9.96
N ASN A 415 17.16 -16.02 9.20
CA ASN A 415 16.98 -17.40 9.65
C ASN A 415 17.96 -17.77 10.78
N THR A 416 19.25 -17.44 10.62
CA THR A 416 20.26 -17.64 11.66
C THR A 416 19.90 -16.86 12.92
N ARG A 417 19.53 -15.58 12.81
CA ARG A 417 19.15 -14.76 13.95
C ARG A 417 17.94 -15.35 14.71
N ALA A 418 16.88 -15.70 13.97
CA ALA A 418 15.67 -16.27 14.56
C ALA A 418 15.93 -17.62 15.29
N ASN A 419 16.86 -18.44 14.81
CA ASN A 419 17.24 -19.70 15.46
C ASN A 419 18.09 -19.50 16.73
N VAL A 420 18.83 -18.38 16.81
CA VAL A 420 19.72 -18.09 17.95
C VAL A 420 19.02 -17.27 19.02
N ILE A 421 18.33 -16.20 18.62
CA ILE A 421 17.67 -15.26 19.54
C ILE A 421 16.16 -15.28 19.29
N ASN A 422 15.40 -15.57 20.34
CA ASN A 422 13.95 -15.38 20.32
C ASN A 422 13.53 -14.37 21.39
N ILE A 423 12.37 -13.71 21.13
CA ILE A 423 11.85 -12.69 22.02
C ILE A 423 10.39 -12.92 22.35
N LEU A 424 10.09 -12.85 23.63
CA LEU A 424 8.73 -12.71 24.14
C LEU A 424 8.45 -11.22 24.34
N ALA A 425 7.80 -10.60 23.35
CA ALA A 425 7.46 -9.18 23.40
C ALA A 425 6.32 -8.90 24.40
N GLN A 426 6.25 -7.65 24.90
CA GLN A 426 5.21 -7.20 25.82
C GLN A 426 3.80 -7.32 25.20
N GLN A 427 3.65 -6.96 23.92
CA GLN A 427 2.41 -7.17 23.17
C GLN A 427 2.58 -8.31 22.17
N HIS A 428 1.67 -9.27 22.22
CA HIS A 428 1.67 -10.43 21.34
C HIS A 428 0.42 -10.44 20.47
N HIS A 429 0.61 -10.62 19.16
CA HIS A 429 -0.47 -10.69 18.20
C HIS A 429 -0.86 -12.15 17.93
N ILE A 430 -2.15 -12.45 18.07
CA ILE A 430 -2.72 -13.74 17.67
C ILE A 430 -3.30 -13.60 16.26
N PHE A 431 -2.76 -14.37 15.34
CA PHE A 431 -3.23 -14.39 13.96
C PHE A 431 -4.58 -15.09 13.84
N ASP A 432 -5.41 -14.62 12.90
CA ASP A 432 -6.65 -15.31 12.54
C ASP A 432 -6.33 -16.67 11.89
N GLY A 433 -6.55 -17.73 12.64
CA GLY A 433 -6.19 -19.08 12.26
C GLY A 433 -6.36 -20.03 13.43
N THR A 434 -5.99 -21.29 13.23
CA THR A 434 -6.04 -22.30 14.29
C THR A 434 -4.95 -22.10 15.34
N LEU A 435 -5.14 -22.66 16.55
CA LEU A 435 -4.09 -22.68 17.58
C LEU A 435 -2.82 -23.37 17.07
N SER A 436 -2.96 -24.45 16.32
CA SER A 436 -1.84 -25.16 15.68
C SER A 436 -1.07 -24.27 14.71
N GLU A 437 -1.75 -23.49 13.86
CA GLU A 437 -1.11 -22.56 12.93
C GLU A 437 -0.36 -21.46 13.70
N ASN A 438 -0.98 -20.89 14.73
CA ASN A 438 -0.33 -19.90 15.58
C ASN A 438 0.95 -20.45 16.23
N LEU A 439 0.94 -21.67 16.75
CA LEU A 439 2.14 -22.30 17.32
C LEU A 439 3.22 -22.57 16.27
N ARG A 440 2.83 -22.98 15.07
CA ARG A 440 3.76 -23.25 13.96
C ARG A 440 4.46 -22.03 13.40
N TYR A 441 4.00 -20.81 13.68
CA TYR A 441 4.79 -19.62 13.33
C TYR A 441 6.17 -19.62 14.03
N ALA A 442 6.27 -20.17 15.24
CA ALA A 442 7.53 -20.30 15.95
C ALA A 442 8.38 -21.48 15.44
N LYS A 443 7.75 -22.62 15.14
CA LYS A 443 8.42 -23.82 14.63
C LYS A 443 7.53 -24.50 13.58
N PRO A 444 7.75 -24.26 12.28
CA PRO A 444 6.92 -24.80 11.20
C PRO A 444 6.84 -26.34 11.20
N SER A 445 7.93 -27.01 11.61
CA SER A 445 8.03 -28.47 11.67
C SER A 445 7.52 -29.09 12.99
N ALA A 446 6.89 -28.28 13.87
CA ALA A 446 6.43 -28.77 15.18
C ALA A 446 5.43 -29.92 15.05
N THR A 447 5.71 -31.00 15.78
CA THR A 447 4.82 -32.15 15.91
C THR A 447 3.66 -31.83 16.85
N LYS A 448 2.63 -32.67 16.83
CA LYS A 448 1.49 -32.52 17.75
C LYS A 448 1.91 -32.66 19.20
N GLU A 449 2.80 -33.59 19.47
CA GLU A 449 3.36 -33.91 20.80
C GLU A 449 4.15 -32.71 21.35
N GLU A 450 5.04 -32.13 20.56
CA GLU A 450 5.80 -30.93 20.92
C GLU A 450 4.87 -29.73 21.21
N MET A 451 3.83 -29.53 20.41
CA MET A 451 2.85 -28.46 20.64
C MET A 451 2.08 -28.68 21.98
N LEU A 452 1.69 -29.92 22.29
CA LEU A 452 0.98 -30.23 23.53
C LEU A 452 1.89 -30.07 24.75
N GLU A 453 3.15 -30.44 24.63
CA GLU A 453 4.16 -30.22 25.67
C GLU A 453 4.36 -28.73 25.94
N ALA A 454 4.56 -27.92 24.86
CA ALA A 454 4.70 -26.47 24.99
C ALA A 454 3.47 -25.81 25.63
N ILE A 455 2.26 -26.24 25.28
CA ILE A 455 0.99 -25.80 25.89
C ILE A 455 0.97 -26.12 27.38
N SER A 456 1.41 -27.31 27.76
CA SER A 456 1.47 -27.74 29.16
C SER A 456 2.47 -26.90 29.96
N LEU A 457 3.68 -26.73 29.44
CA LEU A 457 4.75 -25.93 30.05
C LEU A 457 4.36 -24.45 30.19
N ALA A 458 3.63 -23.90 29.22
CA ALA A 458 3.10 -22.54 29.30
C ALA A 458 1.87 -22.40 30.22
N GLN A 459 1.47 -23.43 30.95
CA GLN A 459 0.30 -23.43 31.84
C GLN A 459 -1.01 -23.09 31.11
N LEU A 460 -1.14 -23.52 29.85
CA LEU A 460 -2.35 -23.40 29.06
C LEU A 460 -3.24 -24.64 29.08
N ALA A 461 -2.79 -25.74 29.68
CA ALA A 461 -3.49 -27.02 29.69
C ALA A 461 -4.96 -26.93 30.17
N PRO A 462 -5.31 -26.22 31.27
CA PRO A 462 -6.70 -26.09 31.69
C PRO A 462 -7.59 -25.42 30.64
N TRP A 463 -7.10 -24.37 30.02
CA TRP A 463 -7.82 -23.68 28.95
C TRP A 463 -7.90 -24.52 27.65
N PHE A 464 -6.81 -25.19 27.30
CA PHE A 464 -6.72 -26.05 26.12
C PHE A 464 -7.69 -27.25 26.24
N ASN A 465 -7.78 -27.87 27.39
CA ASN A 465 -8.68 -29.02 27.66
C ASN A 465 -10.18 -28.61 27.59
N ALA A 466 -10.48 -27.33 27.77
CA ALA A 466 -11.82 -26.76 27.60
C ALA A 466 -12.18 -26.41 26.16
N LEU A 467 -11.26 -26.59 25.21
CA LEU A 467 -11.50 -26.34 23.78
C LEU A 467 -12.08 -27.59 23.12
N GLN A 468 -13.22 -27.45 22.45
CA GLN A 468 -13.90 -28.58 21.77
C GLN A 468 -13.03 -29.16 20.63
N ASP A 469 -12.37 -28.26 19.85
CA ASP A 469 -11.60 -28.65 18.67
C ASP A 469 -10.08 -28.76 18.95
N GLY A 470 -9.65 -28.61 20.21
CA GLY A 470 -8.24 -28.69 20.64
C GLY A 470 -7.33 -27.78 19.78
N LEU A 471 -6.28 -28.35 19.17
CA LEU A 471 -5.35 -27.62 18.31
C LEU A 471 -5.98 -27.01 17.04
N LYS A 472 -7.15 -27.48 16.61
CA LYS A 472 -7.88 -26.96 15.44
C LYS A 472 -8.79 -25.78 15.80
N THR A 473 -8.90 -25.40 17.07
CA THR A 473 -9.70 -24.25 17.50
C THR A 473 -9.21 -22.98 16.81
N ARG A 474 -10.10 -22.29 16.09
CA ARG A 474 -9.80 -20.99 15.46
C ARG A 474 -9.74 -19.89 16.50
N LEU A 475 -8.70 -19.05 16.39
CA LEU A 475 -8.41 -17.89 17.22
C LEU A 475 -8.39 -16.62 16.36
N GLY A 476 -8.35 -15.46 17.00
CA GLY A 476 -8.26 -14.17 16.31
C GLY A 476 -9.62 -13.55 15.99
N THR A 477 -9.66 -12.64 15.04
CA THR A 477 -10.86 -11.84 14.70
C THR A 477 -12.01 -12.66 14.13
N GLY A 478 -11.71 -13.77 13.47
CA GLY A 478 -12.71 -14.70 12.89
C GLY A 478 -13.01 -15.91 13.78
N GLY A 479 -12.42 -16.01 14.98
CA GLY A 479 -12.53 -17.16 15.84
C GLY A 479 -12.87 -16.83 17.30
N ARG A 480 -12.42 -17.72 18.21
CA ARG A 480 -12.58 -17.51 19.65
C ARG A 480 -11.69 -16.36 20.11
N SER A 481 -12.27 -15.41 20.84
CA SER A 481 -11.51 -14.37 21.50
C SER A 481 -10.60 -14.97 22.58
N VAL A 482 -9.36 -14.48 22.66
CA VAL A 482 -8.33 -14.91 23.60
C VAL A 482 -8.11 -13.79 24.61
N SER A 483 -8.12 -14.08 25.90
CA SER A 483 -7.78 -13.09 26.92
C SER A 483 -6.29 -12.70 26.83
N GLN A 484 -5.92 -11.52 27.33
CA GLN A 484 -4.52 -11.07 27.34
C GLN A 484 -3.58 -12.08 28.00
N GLY A 485 -4.00 -12.70 29.12
CA GLY A 485 -3.23 -13.74 29.79
C GLY A 485 -3.09 -15.03 28.98
N GLN A 486 -4.14 -15.44 28.24
CA GLN A 486 -4.09 -16.58 27.33
C GLN A 486 -3.18 -16.30 26.12
N SER A 487 -3.30 -15.12 25.49
CA SER A 487 -2.43 -14.68 24.39
C SER A 487 -0.96 -14.72 24.81
N ARG A 488 -0.64 -14.23 26.03
CA ARG A 488 0.72 -14.24 26.57
C ARG A 488 1.24 -15.67 26.80
N ARG A 489 0.41 -16.56 27.32
CA ARG A 489 0.79 -17.98 27.50
C ARG A 489 0.97 -18.70 26.16
N ILE A 490 0.22 -18.35 25.12
CA ILE A 490 0.47 -18.84 23.76
C ILE A 490 1.84 -18.37 23.27
N ALA A 491 2.20 -17.10 23.48
CA ALA A 491 3.53 -16.58 23.15
C ALA A 491 4.66 -17.29 23.90
N ILE A 492 4.44 -17.61 25.17
CA ILE A 492 5.39 -18.41 25.96
C ILE A 492 5.52 -19.83 25.35
N ALA A 493 4.41 -20.47 24.99
CA ALA A 493 4.44 -21.78 24.33
C ALA A 493 5.23 -21.73 23.01
N GLN A 494 5.07 -20.67 22.22
CA GLN A 494 5.86 -20.44 20.99
C GLN A 494 7.35 -20.31 21.29
N ALA A 495 7.73 -19.50 22.29
CA ALA A 495 9.12 -19.31 22.69
C ALA A 495 9.77 -20.61 23.16
N LEU A 496 9.06 -21.41 23.96
CA LEU A 496 9.52 -22.72 24.43
C LEU A 496 9.65 -23.74 23.29
N LEU A 497 8.71 -23.72 22.34
CA LEU A 497 8.71 -24.60 21.18
C LEU A 497 9.90 -24.36 20.24
N GLN A 498 10.33 -23.11 20.10
CA GLN A 498 11.48 -22.73 19.28
C GLN A 498 12.81 -23.11 19.94
N ASN A 499 12.87 -23.09 21.27
CA ASN A 499 14.05 -23.44 22.07
C ASN A 499 15.34 -22.78 21.60
N PRO A 500 15.44 -21.42 21.63
CA PRO A 500 16.59 -20.66 21.13
C PRO A 500 17.81 -20.77 22.06
N ALA A 501 19.00 -20.36 21.57
CA ALA A 501 20.20 -20.24 22.42
C ALA A 501 20.08 -19.07 23.42
N ILE A 502 19.41 -17.99 23.01
CA ILE A 502 19.18 -16.78 23.81
C ILE A 502 17.68 -16.45 23.78
N LEU A 503 17.04 -16.44 24.94
CA LEU A 503 15.65 -16.02 25.09
C LEU A 503 15.57 -14.65 25.75
N VAL A 504 14.97 -13.69 25.05
CA VAL A 504 14.72 -12.35 25.59
C VAL A 504 13.25 -12.28 26.04
N LEU A 505 13.02 -11.86 27.27
CA LEU A 505 11.70 -11.77 27.89
C LEU A 505 11.40 -10.32 28.26
N ASP A 506 10.41 -9.70 27.61
CA ASP A 506 9.97 -8.34 27.94
C ASP A 506 8.73 -8.39 28.85
N GLU A 507 8.95 -8.16 30.15
CA GLU A 507 7.95 -8.22 31.23
C GLU A 507 7.08 -9.48 31.18
N PRO A 508 7.68 -10.71 31.24
CA PRO A 508 7.00 -11.96 30.94
C PRO A 508 5.82 -12.29 31.86
N THR A 509 5.79 -11.72 33.04
CA THR A 509 4.81 -12.02 34.11
C THR A 509 3.76 -10.91 34.30
N GLU A 510 3.79 -9.83 33.54
CA GLU A 510 2.79 -8.76 33.65
C GLU A 510 1.38 -9.30 33.38
N GLY A 511 0.40 -8.91 34.21
CA GLY A 511 -1.00 -9.33 34.06
C GLY A 511 -1.30 -10.76 34.50
N LEU A 512 -0.32 -11.50 35.09
CA LEU A 512 -0.55 -12.79 35.69
C LEU A 512 -0.69 -12.66 37.23
N ASP A 513 -1.48 -13.54 37.83
CA ASP A 513 -1.54 -13.70 39.29
C ASP A 513 -0.23 -14.28 39.85
N ASN A 514 0.07 -14.05 41.11
CA ASN A 514 1.36 -14.41 41.72
C ASN A 514 1.70 -15.91 41.60
N GLN A 515 0.73 -16.82 41.72
CA GLN A 515 0.95 -18.25 41.59
C GLN A 515 1.30 -18.62 40.13
N SER A 516 0.58 -18.09 39.17
CA SER A 516 0.86 -18.26 37.74
C SER A 516 2.21 -17.68 37.35
N LYS A 517 2.59 -16.48 37.88
CA LYS A 517 3.92 -15.88 37.67
C LYS A 517 5.04 -16.85 38.04
N GLN A 518 5.03 -17.37 39.26
CA GLN A 518 6.06 -18.26 39.73
C GLN A 518 6.13 -19.57 38.94
N THR A 519 4.97 -20.16 38.62
CA THR A 519 4.90 -21.42 37.88
C THR A 519 5.40 -21.29 36.45
N VAL A 520 4.99 -20.24 35.76
CA VAL A 520 5.42 -19.96 34.38
C VAL A 520 6.92 -19.66 34.34
N MET A 521 7.42 -18.79 35.23
CA MET A 521 8.86 -18.49 35.25
C MET A 521 9.71 -19.70 35.62
N LYS A 522 9.26 -20.53 36.56
CA LYS A 522 9.94 -21.79 36.89
C LYS A 522 10.01 -22.71 35.68
N ALA A 523 8.91 -22.86 34.94
CA ALA A 523 8.87 -23.66 33.71
C ALA A 523 9.84 -23.11 32.64
N ILE A 524 9.83 -21.78 32.38
CA ILE A 524 10.75 -21.16 31.46
C ILE A 524 12.20 -21.42 31.87
N MET A 525 12.57 -21.15 33.12
CA MET A 525 13.94 -21.36 33.64
C MET A 525 14.37 -22.81 33.58
N GLN A 526 13.47 -23.76 33.78
CA GLN A 526 13.74 -25.19 33.68
C GLN A 526 14.00 -25.64 32.25
N VAL A 527 13.13 -25.25 31.29
CA VAL A 527 13.29 -25.59 29.87
C VAL A 527 14.53 -24.90 29.30
N MET A 528 14.78 -23.65 29.69
CA MET A 528 15.91 -22.82 29.24
C MET A 528 17.13 -22.99 30.15
N SER A 529 17.30 -24.14 30.84
CA SER A 529 18.45 -24.37 31.72
C SER A 529 19.79 -24.23 31.00
N ASN A 530 19.85 -24.71 29.75
CA ASN A 530 21.04 -24.68 28.89
C ASN A 530 21.08 -23.49 27.93
N ALA A 531 20.13 -22.55 28.04
CA ALA A 531 20.06 -21.34 27.22
C ALA A 531 20.33 -20.09 28.08
N SER A 532 20.79 -19.04 27.43
CA SER A 532 20.90 -17.72 28.06
C SER A 532 19.54 -17.04 28.11
N VAL A 533 19.21 -16.41 29.26
CA VAL A 533 17.94 -15.68 29.41
C VAL A 533 18.23 -14.22 29.74
N LEU A 534 17.70 -13.30 28.94
CA LEU A 534 17.71 -11.87 29.21
C LEU A 534 16.29 -11.42 29.51
N THR A 535 15.99 -11.02 30.74
CA THR A 535 14.63 -10.63 31.12
C THR A 535 14.54 -9.17 31.53
N ILE A 536 13.55 -8.45 31.01
CA ILE A 536 13.16 -7.15 31.54
C ILE A 536 12.10 -7.41 32.60
N THR A 537 12.37 -7.00 33.83
CA THR A 537 11.44 -7.22 34.94
C THR A 537 11.67 -6.23 36.08
N HIS A 538 10.63 -5.99 36.85
CA HIS A 538 10.68 -5.23 38.09
C HIS A 538 10.36 -6.13 39.31
N ASP A 539 10.11 -7.42 39.11
CA ASP A 539 9.74 -8.37 40.18
C ASP A 539 10.96 -8.75 41.02
N PRO A 540 11.01 -8.38 42.32
CA PRO A 540 12.15 -8.67 43.20
C PRO A 540 12.44 -10.17 43.36
N ALA A 541 11.38 -11.00 43.37
CA ALA A 541 11.54 -12.44 43.51
C ALA A 541 12.24 -13.07 42.31
N LEU A 542 12.04 -12.48 41.11
CA LEU A 542 12.71 -12.89 39.89
C LEU A 542 14.14 -12.35 39.85
N LEU A 543 14.33 -11.07 40.23
CA LEU A 543 15.66 -10.43 40.27
C LEU A 543 16.64 -11.18 41.19
N ALA A 544 16.16 -11.72 42.31
CA ALA A 544 16.98 -12.49 43.21
C ALA A 544 17.50 -13.84 42.64
N GLN A 545 16.89 -14.32 41.53
CA GLN A 545 17.27 -15.56 40.86
C GLN A 545 18.21 -15.34 39.68
N MET A 546 18.53 -14.06 39.33
CA MET A 546 19.38 -13.70 38.22
C MET A 546 20.86 -13.68 38.59
N ASP A 547 21.71 -14.16 37.68
CA ASP A 547 23.17 -14.17 37.88
C ASP A 547 23.76 -12.75 37.85
N ASN A 548 23.14 -11.88 37.02
CA ASN A 548 23.56 -10.48 36.87
C ASN A 548 22.36 -9.60 36.57
N ILE A 549 22.42 -8.34 36.99
CA ILE A 549 21.42 -7.31 36.73
C ILE A 549 22.08 -6.13 36.11
N ILE A 550 21.45 -5.60 35.06
CA ILE A 550 21.84 -4.42 34.32
C ILE A 550 20.84 -3.32 34.66
N TRP A 551 21.30 -2.27 35.32
CA TRP A 551 20.44 -1.12 35.64
C TRP A 551 20.62 0.00 34.62
N LEU A 552 19.55 0.30 33.91
CA LEU A 552 19.47 1.38 32.91
C LEU A 552 18.72 2.59 33.47
N GLU A 553 19.24 3.76 33.27
CA GLU A 553 18.57 5.02 33.55
C GLU A 553 18.92 6.08 32.48
N ASN A 554 17.90 6.78 31.99
CA ASN A 554 18.06 7.82 30.95
C ASN A 554 18.92 7.37 29.74
N GLY A 555 18.72 6.13 29.28
CA GLY A 555 19.45 5.57 28.14
C GLY A 555 20.88 5.15 28.43
N SER A 556 21.35 5.21 29.67
CA SER A 556 22.73 4.85 30.05
C SER A 556 22.76 3.71 31.06
N LEU A 557 23.84 2.91 31.04
CA LEU A 557 24.10 1.86 32.00
C LEU A 557 24.68 2.49 33.29
N ILE A 558 23.94 2.45 34.40
CA ILE A 558 24.34 3.01 35.70
C ILE A 558 25.19 2.04 36.49
N ALA A 559 24.74 0.79 36.60
CA ALA A 559 25.45 -0.23 37.34
C ALA A 559 25.10 -1.64 36.84
N GLN A 560 25.98 -2.58 37.10
CA GLN A 560 25.75 -4.01 36.89
C GLN A 560 26.28 -4.82 38.09
N GLY A 561 25.58 -5.92 38.42
CA GLY A 561 25.96 -6.80 39.53
C GLY A 561 24.82 -7.71 39.95
N THR A 562 25.02 -8.51 41.02
CA THR A 562 23.94 -9.32 41.59
C THR A 562 22.91 -8.46 42.32
N HIS A 563 21.68 -8.99 42.49
CA HIS A 563 20.62 -8.29 43.21
C HIS A 563 21.07 -7.81 44.57
N LYS A 564 21.76 -8.68 45.31
CA LYS A 564 22.29 -8.37 46.65
C LYS A 564 23.30 -7.19 46.60
N ALA A 565 24.29 -7.26 45.73
CA ALA A 565 25.32 -6.24 45.60
C ALA A 565 24.75 -4.87 45.22
N LEU A 566 23.76 -4.84 44.33
CA LEU A 566 23.11 -3.58 43.91
C LEU A 566 22.22 -3.03 45.01
N SER A 567 21.51 -3.90 45.76
CA SER A 567 20.65 -3.49 46.87
C SER A 567 21.43 -2.91 48.06
N GLU A 568 22.63 -3.47 48.33
CA GLU A 568 23.51 -2.97 49.39
C GLU A 568 24.18 -1.62 49.01
N LYS A 569 24.44 -1.40 47.73
CA LYS A 569 25.22 -0.23 47.27
C LYS A 569 24.38 0.96 46.87
N TYR A 570 23.15 0.74 46.33
CA TYR A 570 22.35 1.78 45.71
C TYR A 570 20.94 1.83 46.31
N THR A 571 20.61 2.88 47.02
CA THR A 571 19.26 3.12 47.60
C THR A 571 18.22 3.33 46.54
N ASP A 572 18.57 3.98 45.41
CA ASP A 572 17.66 4.21 44.29
C ASP A 572 17.28 2.91 43.56
N TYR A 573 18.19 1.95 43.49
CA TYR A 573 17.90 0.61 43.00
C TYR A 573 16.87 -0.13 43.89
N VAL A 574 17.02 -0.04 45.20
CA VAL A 574 16.07 -0.61 46.17
C VAL A 574 14.71 0.04 45.99
N ALA A 575 14.65 1.39 45.92
CA ALA A 575 13.41 2.11 45.71
C ALA A 575 12.74 1.75 44.35
N LEU A 576 13.52 1.43 43.32
CA LEU A 576 13.01 1.00 42.00
C LEU A 576 12.37 -0.40 42.07
N THR A 577 12.95 -1.31 42.84
CA THR A 577 12.52 -2.72 42.90
C THR A 577 11.44 -2.97 43.96
N THR A 578 11.28 -2.10 44.96
CA THR A 578 10.28 -2.25 46.07
C THR A 578 8.96 -1.53 45.78
N ARG A 579 8.89 -0.65 44.79
CA ARG A 579 7.66 0.10 44.44
C ARG A 579 6.63 -0.71 43.63
N PHE A 580 6.92 -1.92 43.27
CA PHE A 580 6.08 -2.82 42.51
C PHE A 580 5.92 -4.14 43.26
#